data_61e7d3b99af27d2d7eff4cf73bc79c23
#
_entry.id   61e7d3b99af27d2d7eff4cf73bc79c23
#
_cell.length_a   1.000
_cell.length_b   1.000
_cell.length_c   1.000
_cell.angle_alpha   90.00
_cell.angle_beta   90.00
_cell.angle_gamma   90.00
#
_symmetry.space_group_name_H-M   'P 1'
#
loop_
_entity.id
_entity.type
_entity.pdbx_description
1 polymer ?
#
loop_
_entity_poly.entity_id
_entity_poly.type
_entity_poly.pdbx_seq_one_letter_code
_entity_poly.pdbx_strand_id
1 'polypeptide(L)'
;NDIGRIAENGSVAVTKLFDVETHPTVHQMTSQIEADLLAGTRLYDILAALFPNGSVTGAPKISTMSLIDQIEQGSRDIYCGAVGFLSPNKQIFSVPIRILQRQTASPSFKYRVGGAIVWDSDTSDEWLETQAKTLFLQDEPKLIETIKVENGQLLFKDEHLARLQRSAEMYSYDINEDQWD
;
A
#
# COMPACT_ATOMS: atom_id res chain seq x y z
N ASN A 1 17.40 -11.32 -0.56
CA ASN A 1 18.57 -10.53 -0.96
C ASN A 1 18.81 -9.35 -0.01
N ASP A 2 17.79 -8.50 0.22
CA ASP A 2 17.93 -7.28 1.01
C ASP A 2 18.25 -7.59 2.49
N ILE A 3 17.45 -8.47 3.13
CA ILE A 3 17.64 -8.83 4.54
C ILE A 3 18.98 -9.54 4.79
N GLY A 4 19.46 -10.34 3.84
CA GLY A 4 20.74 -11.04 3.97
C GLY A 4 21.96 -10.13 4.12
N ARG A 5 21.83 -8.82 3.88
CA ARG A 5 22.89 -7.83 4.05
C ARG A 5 23.13 -7.45 5.51
N ILE A 6 22.15 -7.69 6.36
CA ILE A 6 22.13 -7.32 7.79
C ILE A 6 21.82 -8.51 8.70
N ALA A 7 21.68 -9.71 8.13
CA ALA A 7 21.35 -10.94 8.83
C ALA A 7 22.61 -11.71 9.24
N GLU A 8 22.54 -12.42 10.34
CA GLU A 8 23.53 -13.42 10.71
C GLU A 8 23.63 -14.51 9.64
N ASN A 9 24.82 -15.00 9.41
CA ASN A 9 25.04 -15.99 8.35
C ASN A 9 24.24 -17.28 8.63
N GLY A 10 23.41 -17.67 7.68
CA GLY A 10 22.56 -18.86 7.78
C GLY A 10 21.24 -18.66 8.54
N SER A 11 20.94 -17.47 9.10
CA SER A 11 19.71 -17.20 9.83
C SER A 11 18.50 -16.88 8.95
N VAL A 12 18.71 -16.55 7.68
CA VAL A 12 17.60 -16.18 6.77
C VAL A 12 16.76 -17.42 6.47
N ALA A 13 15.50 -17.38 6.86
CA ALA A 13 14.53 -18.44 6.64
C ALA A 13 13.30 -17.91 5.91
N VAL A 14 12.76 -18.70 4.99
CA VAL A 14 11.45 -18.47 4.37
C VAL A 14 10.43 -19.31 5.16
N THR A 15 9.68 -18.67 6.04
CA THR A 15 8.73 -19.34 6.94
C THR A 15 7.39 -19.58 6.30
N LYS A 16 7.02 -18.74 5.30
CA LYS A 16 5.87 -18.97 4.41
C LYS A 16 6.29 -18.65 2.98
N LEU A 17 5.90 -19.47 2.03
CA LEU A 17 6.18 -19.27 0.62
C LEU A 17 4.91 -19.45 -0.20
N PHE A 18 4.57 -18.39 -0.96
CA PHE A 18 3.41 -18.37 -1.84
C PHE A 18 2.09 -18.73 -1.13
N ASP A 19 1.96 -18.34 0.13
CA ASP A 19 0.74 -18.53 0.91
C ASP A 19 -0.37 -17.62 0.36
N VAL A 20 -1.56 -18.19 0.11
CA VAL A 20 -2.67 -17.45 -0.48
C VAL A 20 -3.64 -17.03 0.62
N GLU A 21 -3.65 -15.73 0.90
CA GLU A 21 -4.59 -15.12 1.82
C GLU A 21 -5.85 -14.68 1.05
N THR A 22 -7.01 -15.16 1.51
CA THR A 22 -8.30 -14.82 0.90
C THR A 22 -8.96 -13.69 1.68
N HIS A 23 -9.22 -12.60 1.00
CA HIS A 23 -9.99 -11.45 1.50
C HIS A 23 -11.32 -11.37 0.74
N PRO A 24 -12.32 -10.62 1.24
CA PRO A 24 -13.64 -10.54 0.60
C PRO A 24 -13.65 -10.16 -0.88
N THR A 25 -12.65 -9.38 -1.30
CA THR A 25 -12.58 -8.84 -2.67
C THR A 25 -11.38 -9.30 -3.48
N VAL A 26 -10.37 -9.92 -2.83
CA VAL A 26 -9.12 -10.29 -3.50
C VAL A 26 -8.51 -11.54 -2.87
N HIS A 27 -7.77 -12.29 -3.67
CA HIS A 27 -6.82 -13.30 -3.21
C HIS A 27 -5.42 -12.71 -3.31
N GLN A 28 -4.68 -12.73 -2.22
CA GLN A 28 -3.33 -12.19 -2.18
C GLN A 28 -2.33 -13.28 -1.87
N MET A 29 -1.33 -13.42 -2.73
CA MET A 29 -0.22 -14.33 -2.50
C MET A 29 0.87 -13.63 -1.70
N THR A 30 1.24 -14.19 -0.55
CA THR A 30 2.22 -13.64 0.37
C THR A 30 3.38 -14.60 0.61
N SER A 31 4.53 -14.07 0.97
CA SER A 31 5.67 -14.85 1.46
C SER A 31 6.26 -14.16 2.68
N GLN A 32 6.64 -14.93 3.68
CA GLN A 32 7.25 -14.44 4.92
C GLN A 32 8.71 -14.87 4.99
N ILE A 33 9.58 -13.90 5.21
CA ILE A 33 11.01 -14.09 5.32
C ILE A 33 11.47 -13.53 6.68
N GLU A 34 12.18 -14.32 7.43
CA GLU A 34 12.69 -13.98 8.75
C GLU A 34 14.20 -14.11 8.81
N ALA A 35 14.85 -13.37 9.71
CA ALA A 35 16.28 -13.48 9.94
C ALA A 35 16.64 -12.90 11.31
N ASP A 36 17.72 -13.43 11.90
CA ASP A 36 18.38 -12.84 13.05
C ASP A 36 19.32 -11.73 12.56
N LEU A 37 19.29 -10.58 13.21
CA LEU A 37 20.11 -9.44 12.82
C LEU A 37 21.54 -9.57 13.37
N LEU A 38 22.50 -9.12 12.62
CA LEU A 38 23.87 -8.96 13.10
C LEU A 38 23.91 -8.09 14.36
N ALA A 39 24.74 -8.48 15.32
CA ALA A 39 24.91 -7.74 16.56
C ALA A 39 25.34 -6.29 16.29
N GLY A 40 24.67 -5.34 16.95
CA GLY A 40 24.94 -3.91 16.77
C GLY A 40 24.24 -3.28 15.56
N THR A 41 23.42 -4.00 14.81
CA THR A 41 22.61 -3.46 13.72
C THR A 41 21.64 -2.39 14.26
N ARG A 42 21.74 -1.20 13.72
CA ARG A 42 20.90 -0.06 14.10
C ARG A 42 19.70 0.04 13.14
N LEU A 43 18.66 0.74 13.55
CA LEU A 43 17.50 1.02 12.71
C LEU A 43 17.89 1.63 11.35
N TYR A 44 18.85 2.55 11.33
CA TYR A 44 19.36 3.12 10.09
C TYR A 44 19.90 2.04 9.14
N ASP A 45 20.64 1.07 9.65
CA ASP A 45 21.23 0.00 8.86
C ASP A 45 20.14 -0.92 8.28
N ILE A 46 19.07 -1.17 9.07
CA ILE A 46 17.91 -1.94 8.64
C ILE A 46 17.20 -1.19 7.49
N LEU A 47 16.89 0.09 7.69
CA LEU A 47 16.19 0.88 6.66
C LEU A 47 17.03 1.01 5.38
N ALA A 48 18.34 1.24 5.50
CA ALA A 48 19.24 1.34 4.36
C ALA A 48 19.40 0.01 3.60
N ALA A 49 19.29 -1.13 4.28
CA ALA A 49 19.34 -2.43 3.63
C ALA A 49 18.03 -2.81 2.96
N LEU A 50 16.89 -2.56 3.61
CA LEU A 50 15.58 -3.01 3.15
C LEU A 50 14.88 -2.05 2.19
N PHE A 51 15.14 -0.74 2.28
CA PHE A 51 14.46 0.27 1.47
C PHE A 51 15.43 1.05 0.56
N PRO A 52 14.98 1.42 -0.65
CA PRO A 52 13.78 0.91 -1.29
C PRO A 52 13.83 -0.61 -1.41
N ASN A 53 12.68 -1.26 -1.31
CA ASN A 53 12.61 -2.72 -1.36
C ASN A 53 12.95 -3.26 -2.76
N GLY A 54 13.67 -4.38 -2.83
CA GLY A 54 14.02 -5.03 -4.09
C GLY A 54 12.81 -5.46 -4.92
N SER A 55 11.65 -5.73 -4.29
CA SER A 55 10.40 -6.06 -5.00
C SER A 55 9.80 -4.90 -5.78
N VAL A 56 10.14 -3.65 -5.45
CA VAL A 56 9.64 -2.44 -6.14
C VAL A 56 10.73 -1.70 -6.93
N THR A 57 11.97 -2.18 -6.85
CA THR A 57 13.11 -1.64 -7.62
C THR A 57 13.63 -2.65 -8.63
N GLY A 58 13.92 -3.86 -8.20
CA GLY A 58 14.45 -4.95 -9.01
C GLY A 58 15.74 -5.55 -8.46
N ALA A 59 16.26 -6.54 -9.16
CA ALA A 59 17.50 -7.23 -8.82
C ALA A 59 18.42 -7.34 -10.06
N PRO A 60 19.69 -6.97 -9.94
CA PRO A 60 20.43 -6.46 -8.77
C PRO A 60 19.99 -5.03 -8.38
N LYS A 61 19.69 -4.80 -7.11
CA LYS A 61 19.02 -3.57 -6.63
C LYS A 61 19.75 -2.27 -7.01
N ILE A 62 21.04 -2.17 -6.81
CA ILE A 62 21.80 -0.95 -7.09
C ILE A 62 21.79 -0.62 -8.58
N SER A 63 21.97 -1.61 -9.44
CA SER A 63 21.99 -1.42 -10.88
C SER A 63 20.59 -1.01 -11.40
N THR A 64 19.52 -1.65 -10.92
CA THR A 64 18.15 -1.27 -11.29
C THR A 64 17.75 0.10 -10.75
N MET A 65 18.16 0.47 -9.55
CA MET A 65 17.95 1.84 -9.04
C MET A 65 18.63 2.90 -9.92
N SER A 66 19.84 2.62 -10.40
CA SER A 66 20.53 3.53 -11.33
C SER A 66 19.80 3.65 -12.67
N LEU A 67 19.24 2.57 -13.18
CA LEU A 67 18.42 2.60 -14.40
C LEU A 67 17.11 3.38 -14.19
N ILE A 68 16.44 3.17 -13.07
CA ILE A 68 15.23 3.92 -12.70
C ILE A 68 15.52 5.42 -12.67
N ASP A 69 16.61 5.83 -12.04
CA ASP A 69 17.02 7.24 -11.95
C ASP A 69 17.29 7.87 -13.33
N GLN A 70 17.78 7.07 -14.29
CA GLN A 70 18.03 7.54 -15.66
C GLN A 70 16.76 7.61 -16.52
N ILE A 71 15.78 6.76 -16.25
CA ILE A 71 14.59 6.60 -17.11
C ILE A 71 13.41 7.44 -16.57
N GLU A 72 13.20 7.44 -15.26
CA GLU A 72 12.09 8.16 -14.66
C GLU A 72 12.38 9.67 -14.54
N GLN A 73 11.37 10.47 -14.85
CA GLN A 73 11.45 11.92 -14.68
C GLN A 73 11.11 12.31 -13.25
N GLY A 74 12.12 12.65 -12.46
CA GLY A 74 12.00 13.20 -11.11
C GLY A 74 11.91 12.16 -10.00
N SER A 75 11.89 12.64 -8.77
CA SER A 75 11.92 11.82 -7.55
C SER A 75 10.62 11.02 -7.35
N ARG A 76 10.77 9.82 -6.84
CA ARG A 76 9.63 9.02 -6.34
C ARG A 76 9.07 9.53 -5.01
N ASP A 77 9.80 10.39 -4.31
CA ASP A 77 9.49 10.90 -2.97
C ASP A 77 9.27 9.75 -1.98
N ILE A 78 8.09 9.67 -1.34
CA ILE A 78 7.77 8.57 -0.44
C ILE A 78 7.32 7.30 -1.18
N TYR A 79 6.96 7.38 -2.46
CA TYR A 79 6.53 6.23 -3.25
C TYR A 79 7.66 5.20 -3.36
N CYS A 80 7.38 3.95 -3.04
CA CYS A 80 8.35 2.84 -2.93
C CYS A 80 9.40 3.01 -1.82
N GLY A 81 9.28 4.02 -0.96
CA GLY A 81 10.13 4.23 0.21
C GLY A 81 9.64 3.44 1.42
N ALA A 82 9.61 4.08 2.59
CA ALA A 82 9.16 3.49 3.84
C ALA A 82 8.24 4.44 4.60
N VAL A 83 7.12 3.91 5.09
CA VAL A 83 6.26 4.58 6.08
C VAL A 83 6.03 3.61 7.23
N GLY A 84 6.21 4.06 8.46
CA GLY A 84 6.12 3.13 9.56
C GLY A 84 5.89 3.76 10.93
N PHE A 85 5.77 2.87 11.90
CA PHE A 85 5.58 3.18 13.30
C PHE A 85 6.73 2.59 14.10
N LEU A 86 7.25 3.40 15.03
CA LEU A 86 8.32 3.04 15.95
C LEU A 86 7.83 3.11 17.38
N SER A 87 8.03 2.04 18.12
CA SER A 87 7.90 2.00 19.56
C SER A 87 9.07 1.24 20.19
N PRO A 88 9.27 1.32 21.51
CA PRO A 88 10.34 0.58 22.17
C PRO A 88 10.32 -0.94 21.93
N ASN A 89 9.13 -1.51 21.77
CA ASN A 89 8.93 -2.95 21.68
C ASN A 89 8.49 -3.43 20.29
N LYS A 90 8.16 -2.52 19.36
CA LYS A 90 7.64 -2.89 18.06
C LYS A 90 7.94 -1.84 17.01
N GLN A 91 8.43 -2.32 15.87
CA GLN A 91 8.73 -1.50 14.71
C GLN A 91 8.03 -2.11 13.51
N ILE A 92 7.22 -1.33 12.82
CA ILE A 92 6.49 -1.78 11.64
C ILE A 92 6.71 -0.75 10.53
N PHE A 93 7.12 -1.24 9.37
CA PHE A 93 7.26 -0.42 8.16
C PHE A 93 6.50 -1.05 7.01
N SER A 94 5.91 -0.20 6.20
CA SER A 94 5.23 -0.56 4.96
C SER A 94 5.91 0.11 3.79
N VAL A 95 5.88 -0.55 2.64
CA VAL A 95 6.28 0.06 1.36
C VAL A 95 5.07 0.85 0.83
N PRO A 96 5.15 2.18 0.76
CA PRO A 96 4.05 3.02 0.28
C PRO A 96 3.91 2.92 -1.24
N ILE A 97 3.07 1.99 -1.68
CA ILE A 97 2.55 1.86 -3.04
C ILE A 97 1.03 2.10 -3.00
N ARG A 98 0.43 2.48 -4.13
CA ARG A 98 -1.00 2.84 -4.20
C ARG A 98 -1.39 3.92 -3.19
N ILE A 99 -0.61 4.99 -3.17
CA ILE A 99 -0.80 6.12 -2.25
C ILE A 99 -1.09 7.40 -3.01
N LEU A 100 -1.96 8.22 -2.44
CA LEU A 100 -2.18 9.59 -2.84
C LEU A 100 -1.25 10.50 -2.04
N GLN A 101 -0.42 11.27 -2.73
CA GLN A 101 0.49 12.24 -2.14
C GLN A 101 -0.03 13.66 -2.42
N ARG A 102 0.03 14.52 -1.42
CA ARG A 102 -0.24 15.94 -1.58
C ARG A 102 0.84 16.76 -0.91
N GLN A 103 1.39 17.71 -1.62
CA GLN A 103 2.24 18.76 -1.02
C GLN A 103 1.34 19.77 -0.32
N THR A 104 1.74 20.23 0.87
CA THR A 104 0.91 21.09 1.73
C THR A 104 0.38 22.34 1.03
N ALA A 105 1.14 22.90 0.09
CA ALA A 105 0.76 24.12 -0.66
C ALA A 105 0.01 23.82 -1.98
N SER A 106 -0.20 22.55 -2.35
CA SER A 106 -0.85 22.20 -3.60
C SER A 106 -2.29 21.74 -3.39
N PRO A 107 -3.26 22.20 -4.18
CA PRO A 107 -4.62 21.66 -4.17
C PRO A 107 -4.71 20.27 -4.83
N SER A 108 -3.69 19.85 -5.60
CA SER A 108 -3.71 18.61 -6.36
C SER A 108 -3.09 17.46 -5.59
N PHE A 109 -3.60 16.28 -5.86
CA PHE A 109 -3.02 15.02 -5.41
C PHE A 109 -2.22 14.37 -6.53
N LYS A 110 -1.14 13.68 -6.15
CA LYS A 110 -0.34 12.88 -7.06
C LYS A 110 -0.49 11.41 -6.68
N TYR A 111 -0.98 10.62 -7.62
CA TYR A 111 -1.03 9.16 -7.50
C TYR A 111 0.01 8.55 -8.42
N ARG A 112 0.96 7.81 -7.83
CA ARG A 112 1.96 7.08 -8.60
C ARG A 112 1.58 5.62 -8.67
N VAL A 113 1.68 5.06 -9.87
CA VAL A 113 1.35 3.66 -10.15
C VAL A 113 2.38 3.10 -11.14
N GLY A 114 2.58 1.80 -11.11
CA GLY A 114 3.48 1.10 -12.01
C GLY A 114 3.32 -0.41 -11.89
N GLY A 115 3.93 -1.14 -12.78
CA GLY A 115 4.04 -2.59 -12.82
C GLY A 115 5.48 -3.06 -12.56
N ALA A 116 5.66 -4.36 -12.42
CA ALA A 116 6.97 -5.02 -12.37
C ALA A 116 7.26 -5.62 -13.75
N ILE A 117 8.34 -5.21 -14.37
CA ILE A 117 8.77 -5.75 -15.65
C ILE A 117 9.67 -6.95 -15.42
N VAL A 118 9.29 -8.09 -15.95
CA VAL A 118 10.04 -9.35 -15.92
C VAL A 118 10.34 -9.81 -17.35
N TRP A 119 11.13 -10.87 -17.50
CA TRP A 119 11.57 -11.34 -18.81
C TRP A 119 10.42 -11.68 -19.77
N ASP A 120 9.35 -12.25 -19.23
CA ASP A 120 8.17 -12.70 -20.00
C ASP A 120 7.07 -11.61 -20.10
N SER A 121 7.33 -10.38 -19.63
CA SER A 121 6.34 -9.30 -19.67
C SER A 121 6.07 -8.85 -21.11
N ASP A 122 4.78 -8.72 -21.45
CA ASP A 122 4.33 -8.01 -22.65
C ASP A 122 4.05 -6.53 -22.34
N THR A 123 4.52 -5.63 -23.16
CA THR A 123 4.39 -4.19 -22.96
C THR A 123 2.94 -3.72 -22.87
N SER A 124 2.05 -4.30 -23.67
CA SER A 124 0.64 -3.91 -23.72
C SER A 124 -0.09 -4.38 -22.45
N ASP A 125 0.21 -5.59 -22.00
CA ASP A 125 -0.39 -6.17 -20.80
C ASP A 125 0.06 -5.40 -19.55
N GLU A 126 1.34 -5.08 -19.41
CA GLU A 126 1.87 -4.26 -18.31
C GLU A 126 1.26 -2.85 -18.28
N TRP A 127 1.06 -2.26 -19.46
CA TRP A 127 0.39 -0.97 -19.58
C TRP A 127 -1.08 -1.04 -19.15
N LEU A 128 -1.81 -2.06 -19.60
CA LEU A 128 -3.19 -2.29 -19.19
C LEU A 128 -3.31 -2.54 -17.68
N GLU A 129 -2.39 -3.31 -17.10
CA GLU A 129 -2.33 -3.52 -15.65
C GLU A 129 -2.09 -2.20 -14.90
N THR A 130 -1.17 -1.37 -15.40
CA THR A 130 -0.91 -0.05 -14.83
C THR A 130 -2.15 0.83 -14.86
N GLN A 131 -2.90 0.84 -15.97
CA GLN A 131 -4.17 1.56 -16.08
C GLN A 131 -5.23 0.99 -15.14
N ALA A 132 -5.38 -0.33 -15.05
CA ALA A 132 -6.33 -0.98 -14.15
C ALA A 132 -6.12 -0.59 -12.68
N LYS A 133 -4.86 -0.37 -12.27
CA LYS A 133 -4.51 0.13 -10.93
C LYS A 133 -4.99 1.55 -10.63
N THR A 134 -5.47 2.30 -11.62
CA THR A 134 -6.02 3.66 -11.46
C THR A 134 -7.54 3.70 -11.50
N LEU A 135 -8.21 2.62 -11.88
CA LEU A 135 -9.66 2.61 -12.10
C LEU A 135 -10.46 3.02 -10.86
N PHE A 136 -10.00 2.65 -9.66
CA PHE A 136 -10.67 3.04 -8.42
C PHE A 136 -10.72 4.57 -8.18
N LEU A 137 -9.88 5.36 -8.87
CA LEU A 137 -9.92 6.81 -8.83
C LEU A 137 -11.01 7.40 -9.73
N GLN A 138 -11.56 6.59 -10.62
CA GLN A 138 -12.62 6.98 -11.56
C GLN A 138 -14.01 6.65 -11.01
N ASP A 139 -14.09 5.73 -10.05
CA ASP A 139 -15.33 5.43 -9.36
C ASP A 139 -15.71 6.63 -8.49
N GLU A 140 -16.95 7.08 -8.58
CA GLU A 140 -17.47 8.03 -7.62
C GLU A 140 -17.43 7.37 -6.24
N PRO A 141 -16.75 7.99 -5.25
CA PRO A 141 -16.71 7.42 -3.92
C PRO A 141 -18.15 7.30 -3.41
N LYS A 142 -18.49 6.17 -2.80
CA LYS A 142 -19.80 5.94 -2.20
C LYS A 142 -19.71 6.12 -0.70
N LEU A 143 -20.74 6.70 -0.11
CA LEU A 143 -20.87 6.74 1.33
C LEU A 143 -21.40 5.39 1.82
N ILE A 144 -20.78 4.85 2.85
CA ILE A 144 -21.19 3.60 3.51
C ILE A 144 -21.42 3.90 4.98
N GLU A 145 -22.57 3.52 5.48
CA GLU A 145 -22.89 3.54 6.90
C GLU A 145 -23.17 2.12 7.39
N THR A 146 -22.66 1.78 8.54
CA THR A 146 -22.86 0.47 9.18
C THR A 146 -23.63 0.64 10.46
N ILE A 147 -24.80 0.01 10.57
CA ILE A 147 -25.68 0.09 11.72
C ILE A 147 -25.83 -1.30 12.34
N LYS A 148 -25.69 -1.39 13.66
CA LYS A 148 -25.97 -2.63 14.38
C LYS A 148 -27.48 -2.90 14.43
N VAL A 149 -27.86 -4.11 14.06
CA VAL A 149 -29.24 -4.61 14.24
C VAL A 149 -29.29 -5.55 15.44
N GLU A 150 -30.17 -5.29 16.37
CA GLU A 150 -30.40 -6.13 17.54
C GLU A 150 -31.91 -6.35 17.74
N ASN A 151 -32.33 -7.62 17.80
CA ASN A 151 -33.74 -8.00 17.88
C ASN A 151 -34.64 -7.36 16.77
N GLY A 152 -34.11 -7.18 15.58
CA GLY A 152 -34.82 -6.59 14.45
C GLY A 152 -34.91 -5.05 14.49
N GLN A 153 -34.25 -4.40 15.44
CA GLN A 153 -34.20 -2.94 15.56
C GLN A 153 -32.83 -2.40 15.20
N LEU A 154 -32.79 -1.31 14.46
CA LEU A 154 -31.57 -0.55 14.16
C LEU A 154 -31.19 0.28 15.38
N LEU A 155 -30.01 -0.02 15.95
CA LEU A 155 -29.51 0.74 17.11
C LEU A 155 -28.94 2.09 16.65
N PHE A 156 -29.27 3.15 17.37
CA PHE A 156 -28.75 4.51 17.11
C PHE A 156 -28.99 4.99 15.66
N LYS A 157 -30.14 4.61 15.09
CA LYS A 157 -30.46 4.91 13.69
C LYS A 157 -30.30 6.40 13.38
N ASP A 158 -30.87 7.26 14.20
CA ASP A 158 -30.90 8.70 13.95
C ASP A 158 -29.49 9.32 14.01
N GLU A 159 -28.63 8.85 14.90
CA GLU A 159 -27.25 9.28 15.00
C GLU A 159 -26.42 8.82 13.80
N HIS A 160 -26.63 7.60 13.31
CA HIS A 160 -26.03 7.08 12.10
C HIS A 160 -26.44 7.87 10.88
N LEU A 161 -27.73 8.15 10.71
CA LEU A 161 -28.26 8.96 9.63
C LEU A 161 -27.72 10.39 9.65
N ALA A 162 -27.70 11.03 10.83
CA ALA A 162 -27.11 12.35 10.98
C ALA A 162 -25.61 12.40 10.65
N ARG A 163 -24.87 11.32 10.95
CA ARG A 163 -23.46 11.20 10.56
C ARG A 163 -23.31 11.07 9.05
N LEU A 164 -24.10 10.21 8.42
CA LEU A 164 -24.11 10.02 6.98
C LEU A 164 -24.45 11.31 6.24
N GLN A 165 -25.44 12.05 6.70
CA GLN A 165 -25.83 13.32 6.12
C GLN A 165 -24.73 14.38 6.22
N ARG A 166 -24.07 14.52 7.37
CA ARG A 166 -22.89 15.40 7.48
C ARG A 166 -21.75 15.01 6.53
N SER A 167 -21.55 13.71 6.33
CA SER A 167 -20.55 13.23 5.39
C SER A 167 -20.92 13.55 3.95
N ALA A 168 -22.21 13.40 3.60
CA ALA A 168 -22.73 13.76 2.29
C ALA A 168 -22.53 15.25 1.99
N GLU A 169 -22.89 16.11 2.91
CA GLU A 169 -22.70 17.57 2.79
C GLU A 169 -21.19 17.90 2.61
N MET A 170 -20.32 17.27 3.40
CA MET A 170 -18.87 17.50 3.32
C MET A 170 -18.28 17.13 1.95
N TYR A 171 -18.81 16.08 1.32
CA TYR A 171 -18.33 15.57 0.04
C TYR A 171 -19.20 15.97 -1.14
N SER A 172 -20.22 16.84 -0.93
CA SER A 172 -21.15 17.31 -1.96
C SER A 172 -21.93 16.17 -2.62
N TYR A 173 -22.33 15.16 -1.84
CA TYR A 173 -23.22 14.10 -2.28
C TYR A 173 -24.68 14.55 -2.10
N ASP A 174 -25.49 14.30 -3.11
CA ASP A 174 -26.92 14.41 -3.00
C ASP A 174 -27.49 13.09 -2.45
N ILE A 175 -27.99 13.10 -1.22
CA ILE A 175 -28.65 11.94 -0.61
C ILE A 175 -30.13 12.06 -0.84
N ASN A 176 -30.69 11.15 -1.64
CA ASN A 176 -32.13 10.98 -1.74
C ASN A 176 -32.58 9.97 -0.68
N GLU A 177 -33.45 10.38 0.23
CA GLU A 177 -33.99 9.53 1.31
C GLU A 177 -34.73 8.30 0.79
N ASP A 178 -35.20 8.31 -0.45
CA ASP A 178 -35.86 7.18 -1.10
C ASP A 178 -34.91 6.04 -1.53
N GLN A 179 -33.61 6.19 -1.33
CA GLN A 179 -32.58 5.20 -1.67
C GLN A 179 -32.06 4.36 -0.48
N TRP A 180 -32.77 4.42 0.64
CA TRP A 180 -32.40 3.68 1.84
C TRP A 180 -33.04 2.28 1.82
N ASP A 181 -32.35 1.30 1.25
CA ASP A 181 -32.68 -0.13 1.32
C ASP A 181 -31.99 -0.83 2.50
#